data_4355d48ba40d295837867b7e0d7a6a5c
#
_entry.id   4355d48ba40d295837867b7e0d7a6a5c
#
_cell.length_a   1.000
_cell.length_b   1.000
_cell.length_c   1.000
_cell.angle_alpha   90.00
_cell.angle_beta   90.00
_cell.angle_gamma   90.00
#
_symmetry.space_group_name_H-M   'P 1'
#
loop_
_entity.id
_entity.type
_entity.pdbx_description
1 polymer ?
#
loop_
_entity_poly.entity_id
_entity_poly.type
_entity_poly.pdbx_seq_one_letter_code
_entity_poly.pdbx_strand_id
1 'polypeptide(L)'
;MESQTLYRVKKEDLPKLEKLLVKCFAHDPLYCKLIPEKETRERLLPELFKCDLTEFIETCEIYSDSEEMNSLLVVSDESEPYNPLTFYLTEAWASLKTDEYLIKEDPSLKTLWNFMRGRDYLNSRWTDQLHQEERLHVIYLAVDPDMQHHGLAAILMEEVIHYAQEH
;
A
#
# COMPACT_ATOMS: atom_id res chain seq x y z
N MET A 1 1.39 2.41 15.95
CA MET A 1 0.65 3.69 16.20
C MET A 1 -0.77 3.38 16.71
N GLU A 2 -1.24 3.94 17.81
CA GLU A 2 -2.64 3.81 18.24
C GLU A 2 -3.37 5.14 18.02
N SER A 3 -4.33 5.17 17.11
CA SER A 3 -5.19 6.35 16.90
C SER A 3 -6.55 6.14 17.58
N GLN A 4 -7.05 7.19 18.24
CA GLN A 4 -8.39 7.19 18.84
C GLN A 4 -9.45 7.80 17.90
N THR A 5 -9.03 8.44 16.83
CA THR A 5 -9.89 9.18 15.90
C THR A 5 -10.08 8.45 14.57
N LEU A 6 -9.10 7.64 14.15
CA LEU A 6 -9.17 6.90 12.90
C LEU A 6 -9.75 5.49 13.13
N TYR A 7 -10.46 5.02 12.12
CA TYR A 7 -10.92 3.64 12.09
C TYR A 7 -9.76 2.70 11.76
N ARG A 8 -9.43 1.77 12.67
CA ARG A 8 -8.45 0.72 12.39
C ARG A 8 -9.08 -0.37 11.53
N VAL A 9 -8.52 -0.58 10.37
CA VAL A 9 -9.02 -1.52 9.37
C VAL A 9 -8.85 -2.97 9.83
N LYS A 10 -9.86 -3.80 9.52
CA LYS A 10 -9.88 -5.23 9.80
C LYS A 10 -9.78 -6.05 8.51
N LYS A 11 -9.47 -7.34 8.63
CA LYS A 11 -9.38 -8.24 7.46
C LYS A 11 -10.64 -8.28 6.60
N GLU A 12 -11.80 -8.20 7.22
CA GLU A 12 -13.11 -8.17 6.54
C GLU A 12 -13.32 -6.93 5.67
N ASP A 13 -12.57 -5.86 5.92
CA ASP A 13 -12.67 -4.59 5.20
C ASP A 13 -11.83 -4.54 3.93
N LEU A 14 -10.84 -5.43 3.79
CA LEU A 14 -9.88 -5.41 2.68
C LEU A 14 -10.52 -5.33 1.29
N PRO A 15 -11.68 -6.01 1.01
CA PRO A 15 -12.33 -5.89 -0.30
C PRO A 15 -12.85 -4.48 -0.61
N LYS A 16 -13.15 -3.66 0.40
CA LYS A 16 -13.54 -2.26 0.19
C LYS A 16 -12.32 -1.42 -0.17
N LEU A 17 -11.20 -1.64 0.54
CA LEU A 17 -9.95 -0.93 0.29
C LEU A 17 -9.32 -1.29 -1.05
N GLU A 18 -9.41 -2.56 -1.48
CA GLU A 18 -9.01 -2.97 -2.83
C GLU A 18 -9.71 -2.12 -3.89
N LYS A 19 -11.04 -1.97 -3.78
CA LYS A 19 -11.82 -1.13 -4.71
C LYS A 19 -11.42 0.34 -4.64
N LEU A 20 -11.16 0.86 -3.44
CA LEU A 20 -10.69 2.23 -3.24
C LEU A 20 -9.34 2.44 -3.95
N LEU A 21 -8.37 1.54 -3.74
CA LEU A 21 -7.06 1.64 -4.36
C LEU A 21 -7.14 1.56 -5.90
N VAL A 22 -7.93 0.62 -6.43
CA VAL A 22 -8.16 0.54 -7.88
C VAL A 22 -8.71 1.86 -8.42
N LYS A 23 -9.70 2.45 -7.75
CA LYS A 23 -10.30 3.73 -8.14
C LYS A 23 -9.29 4.88 -8.09
N CYS A 24 -8.46 4.93 -7.06
CA CYS A 24 -7.44 5.98 -6.88
C CYS A 24 -6.30 5.86 -7.89
N PHE A 25 -5.86 4.64 -8.21
CA PHE A 25 -4.62 4.41 -8.96
C PHE A 25 -4.83 3.93 -10.40
N ALA A 26 -6.06 3.77 -10.89
CA ALA A 26 -6.36 3.33 -12.25
C ALA A 26 -5.68 4.20 -13.34
N HIS A 27 -5.49 5.47 -13.06
CA HIS A 27 -4.87 6.44 -13.96
C HIS A 27 -3.56 7.03 -13.43
N ASP A 28 -3.03 6.46 -12.36
CA ASP A 28 -1.76 6.90 -11.78
C ASP A 28 -0.61 6.74 -12.79
N PRO A 29 0.25 7.78 -12.95
CA PRO A 29 1.34 7.76 -13.92
C PRO A 29 2.32 6.62 -13.74
N LEU A 30 2.57 6.17 -12.49
CA LEU A 30 3.48 5.06 -12.20
C LEU A 30 2.89 3.75 -12.75
N TYR A 31 1.63 3.43 -12.38
CA TYR A 31 0.98 2.22 -12.86
C TYR A 31 0.72 2.25 -14.37
N CYS A 32 0.43 3.42 -14.96
CA CYS A 32 0.33 3.57 -16.41
C CYS A 32 1.67 3.28 -17.11
N LYS A 33 2.79 3.57 -16.48
CA LYS A 33 4.13 3.29 -17.02
C LYS A 33 4.54 1.84 -16.81
N LEU A 34 4.23 1.26 -15.65
CA LEU A 34 4.53 -0.14 -15.33
C LEU A 34 3.68 -1.11 -16.16
N ILE A 35 2.40 -0.77 -16.35
CA ILE A 35 1.40 -1.56 -17.07
C ILE A 35 0.78 -0.68 -18.17
N PRO A 36 1.46 -0.49 -19.32
CA PRO A 36 1.03 0.44 -20.35
C PRO A 36 -0.31 0.08 -21.00
N GLU A 37 -0.56 -1.22 -21.17
CA GLU A 37 -1.80 -1.73 -21.72
C GLU A 37 -2.96 -1.53 -20.73
N LYS A 38 -3.97 -0.74 -21.15
CA LYS A 38 -5.10 -0.38 -20.29
C LYS A 38 -5.88 -1.60 -19.81
N GLU A 39 -6.21 -2.52 -20.72
CA GLU A 39 -6.98 -3.73 -20.40
C GLU A 39 -6.22 -4.65 -19.43
N THR A 40 -4.92 -4.81 -19.64
CA THR A 40 -4.04 -5.55 -18.71
C THR A 40 -4.00 -4.88 -17.35
N ARG A 41 -3.91 -3.54 -17.31
CA ARG A 41 -3.91 -2.78 -16.05
C ARG A 41 -5.23 -2.92 -15.29
N GLU A 42 -6.37 -2.87 -15.97
CA GLU A 42 -7.69 -3.06 -15.35
C GLU A 42 -7.85 -4.45 -14.71
N ARG A 43 -7.21 -5.49 -15.27
CA ARG A 43 -7.21 -6.84 -14.69
C ARG A 43 -6.19 -7.02 -13.57
N LEU A 44 -5.01 -6.41 -13.71
CA LEU A 44 -3.90 -6.59 -12.77
C LEU A 44 -4.05 -5.78 -11.48
N LEU A 45 -4.48 -4.52 -11.55
CA LEU A 45 -4.52 -3.66 -10.37
C LEU A 45 -5.30 -4.26 -9.19
N PRO A 46 -6.48 -4.87 -9.38
CA PRO A 46 -7.18 -5.50 -8.25
C PRO A 46 -6.35 -6.59 -7.57
N GLU A 47 -5.67 -7.44 -8.36
CA GLU A 47 -4.87 -8.54 -7.83
C GLU A 47 -3.59 -8.03 -7.13
N LEU A 48 -2.94 -6.99 -7.66
CA LEU A 48 -1.78 -6.37 -7.04
C LEU A 48 -2.15 -5.75 -5.68
N PHE A 49 -3.20 -4.93 -5.64
CA PHE A 49 -3.64 -4.31 -4.38
C PHE A 49 -4.15 -5.32 -3.36
N LYS A 50 -4.74 -6.43 -3.82
CA LYS A 50 -5.10 -7.52 -2.94
C LYS A 50 -3.87 -8.19 -2.32
N CYS A 51 -2.78 -8.39 -3.09
CA CYS A 51 -1.52 -8.90 -2.56
C CYS A 51 -0.94 -7.94 -1.52
N ASP A 52 -0.83 -6.65 -1.87
CA ASP A 52 -0.31 -5.61 -0.98
C ASP A 52 -1.12 -5.51 0.33
N LEU A 53 -2.44 -5.41 0.24
CA LEU A 53 -3.30 -5.32 1.41
C LEU A 53 -3.26 -6.58 2.29
N THR A 54 -3.09 -7.76 1.68
CA THR A 54 -2.93 -9.01 2.42
C THR A 54 -1.61 -9.06 3.19
N GLU A 55 -0.55 -8.51 2.61
CA GLU A 55 0.73 -8.35 3.28
C GLU A 55 0.63 -7.30 4.41
N PHE A 56 0.11 -6.13 4.09
CA PHE A 56 0.10 -4.99 5.02
C PHE A 56 -0.79 -5.21 6.25
N ILE A 57 -1.88 -5.97 6.14
CA ILE A 57 -2.71 -6.27 7.32
C ILE A 57 -1.97 -7.12 8.37
N GLU A 58 -0.92 -7.85 7.96
CA GLU A 58 -0.09 -8.67 8.84
C GLU A 58 1.21 -7.97 9.28
N THR A 59 1.68 -6.98 8.51
CA THR A 59 3.01 -6.38 8.69
C THR A 59 2.98 -4.89 9.01
N CYS A 60 1.85 -4.23 8.76
CA CYS A 60 1.69 -2.78 8.90
C CYS A 60 0.42 -2.46 9.68
N GLU A 61 0.23 -1.20 9.93
CA GLU A 61 -1.01 -0.67 10.45
C GLU A 61 -1.81 0.02 9.36
N ILE A 62 -3.09 -0.31 9.27
CA ILE A 62 -3.99 0.22 8.25
C ILE A 62 -5.12 0.99 8.91
N TYR A 63 -5.29 2.24 8.50
CA TYR A 63 -6.34 3.14 8.99
C TYR A 63 -7.18 3.72 7.86
N SER A 64 -8.39 4.11 8.19
CA SER A 64 -9.31 4.85 7.34
C SER A 64 -9.99 5.97 8.14
N ASP A 65 -10.63 6.91 7.42
CA ASP A 65 -11.45 7.97 8.05
C ASP A 65 -12.62 7.39 8.84
N SER A 66 -13.20 6.29 8.36
CA SER A 66 -14.38 5.65 8.94
C SER A 66 -14.56 4.22 8.43
N GLU A 67 -15.59 3.51 8.90
CA GLU A 67 -16.00 2.19 8.38
C GLU A 67 -16.48 2.24 6.92
N GLU A 68 -16.74 3.43 6.37
CA GLU A 68 -17.12 3.63 4.98
C GLU A 68 -15.95 3.50 4.01
N MET A 69 -14.71 3.65 4.53
CA MET A 69 -13.45 3.49 3.76
C MET A 69 -13.32 4.49 2.60
N ASN A 70 -13.59 5.78 2.85
CA ASN A 70 -13.40 6.82 1.85
C ASN A 70 -11.94 7.26 1.71
N SER A 71 -11.09 6.81 2.63
CA SER A 71 -9.67 7.08 2.61
C SER A 71 -8.88 5.88 3.16
N LEU A 72 -7.59 5.85 2.89
CA LEU A 72 -6.67 4.82 3.33
C LEU A 72 -5.35 5.45 3.74
N LEU A 73 -4.86 5.01 4.88
CA LEU A 73 -3.50 5.24 5.37
C LEU A 73 -2.88 3.89 5.73
N VAL A 74 -1.74 3.57 5.14
CA VAL A 74 -0.91 2.42 5.54
C VAL A 74 0.40 2.94 6.08
N VAL A 75 0.72 2.58 7.31
CA VAL A 75 1.95 2.97 7.99
C VAL A 75 2.70 1.75 8.50
N SER A 76 4.02 1.79 8.36
CA SER A 76 4.94 0.87 9.00
C SER A 76 5.71 1.61 10.08
N ASP A 77 5.60 1.14 11.31
CA ASP A 77 6.36 1.66 12.44
C ASP A 77 7.60 0.79 12.63
N GLU A 78 8.75 1.30 12.20
CA GLU A 78 10.01 0.55 12.28
C GLU A 78 10.60 0.51 13.69
N SER A 79 10.04 1.26 14.63
CA SER A 79 10.41 1.23 16.05
C SER A 79 9.75 0.07 16.81
N GLU A 80 8.63 -0.44 16.30
CA GLU A 80 7.92 -1.55 16.94
C GLU A 80 8.58 -2.91 16.68
N PRO A 81 8.69 -3.77 17.70
CA PRO A 81 9.25 -5.10 17.51
C PRO A 81 8.33 -5.96 16.64
N TYR A 82 8.83 -6.43 15.52
CA TYR A 82 8.14 -7.37 14.64
C TYR A 82 8.72 -8.79 14.73
N ASN A 83 7.91 -9.79 14.37
CA ASN A 83 8.41 -11.15 14.23
C ASN A 83 9.08 -11.31 12.85
N PRO A 84 10.42 -11.41 12.77
CA PRO A 84 11.13 -11.44 11.49
C PRO A 84 10.67 -12.58 10.59
N LEU A 85 10.37 -13.75 11.17
CA LEU A 85 9.98 -14.92 10.39
C LEU A 85 8.62 -14.71 9.71
N THR A 86 7.64 -14.19 10.47
CA THR A 86 6.31 -13.87 9.91
C THR A 86 6.42 -12.82 8.83
N PHE A 87 7.18 -11.76 9.08
CA PHE A 87 7.41 -10.68 8.14
C PHE A 87 7.98 -11.18 6.81
N TYR A 88 9.12 -11.90 6.85
CA TYR A 88 9.76 -12.42 5.64
C TYR A 88 8.92 -13.45 4.89
N LEU A 89 8.15 -14.30 5.59
CA LEU A 89 7.26 -15.26 4.94
C LEU A 89 6.10 -14.57 4.23
N THR A 90 5.53 -13.53 4.83
CA THR A 90 4.41 -12.76 4.25
C THR A 90 4.88 -11.97 3.04
N GLU A 91 6.02 -11.29 3.13
CA GLU A 91 6.65 -10.56 2.01
C GLU A 91 6.99 -11.51 0.85
N ALA A 92 7.60 -12.66 1.14
CA ALA A 92 7.94 -13.65 0.13
C ALA A 92 6.69 -14.21 -0.58
N TRP A 93 5.63 -14.47 0.19
CA TRP A 93 4.35 -14.94 -0.37
C TRP A 93 3.71 -13.87 -1.27
N ALA A 94 3.64 -12.62 -0.82
CA ALA A 94 3.08 -11.52 -1.61
C ALA A 94 3.87 -11.30 -2.91
N SER A 95 5.20 -11.33 -2.85
CA SER A 95 6.07 -11.21 -4.01
C SER A 95 5.85 -12.33 -5.02
N LEU A 96 5.77 -13.59 -4.58
CA LEU A 96 5.51 -14.74 -5.45
C LEU A 96 4.13 -14.66 -6.10
N LYS A 97 3.12 -14.21 -5.37
CA LYS A 97 1.77 -14.03 -5.91
C LYS A 97 1.71 -12.90 -6.93
N THR A 98 2.36 -11.79 -6.65
CA THR A 98 2.49 -10.68 -7.59
C THR A 98 3.12 -11.15 -8.90
N ASP A 99 4.26 -11.85 -8.85
CA ASP A 99 4.94 -12.38 -10.03
C ASP A 99 4.05 -13.36 -10.81
N GLU A 100 3.31 -14.24 -10.12
CA GLU A 100 2.34 -15.16 -10.74
C GLU A 100 1.28 -14.40 -11.56
N TYR A 101 0.69 -13.34 -10.98
CA TYR A 101 -0.31 -12.53 -11.67
C TYR A 101 0.28 -11.75 -12.84
N LEU A 102 1.47 -11.18 -12.69
CA LEU A 102 2.16 -10.45 -13.77
C LEU A 102 2.41 -11.35 -14.98
N ILE A 103 2.84 -12.59 -14.76
CA ILE A 103 3.09 -13.56 -15.82
C ILE A 103 1.79 -14.03 -16.47
N LYS A 104 0.77 -14.27 -15.64
CA LYS A 104 -0.54 -14.76 -16.12
C LYS A 104 -1.24 -13.74 -17.01
N GLU A 105 -1.25 -12.48 -16.61
CA GLU A 105 -1.98 -11.42 -17.30
C GLU A 105 -1.20 -10.79 -18.46
N ASP A 106 0.14 -10.89 -18.44
CA ASP A 106 1.01 -10.49 -19.55
C ASP A 106 2.04 -11.58 -19.88
N PRO A 107 1.66 -12.60 -20.69
CA PRO A 107 2.58 -13.67 -21.11
C PRO A 107 3.80 -13.19 -21.90
N SER A 108 3.80 -11.94 -22.40
CA SER A 108 4.98 -11.35 -23.05
C SER A 108 6.10 -11.02 -22.07
N LEU A 109 5.83 -11.11 -20.78
CA LEU A 109 6.71 -10.77 -19.66
C LEU A 109 7.15 -9.29 -19.63
N LYS A 110 6.56 -8.44 -20.47
CA LYS A 110 6.92 -7.02 -20.55
C LYS A 110 6.59 -6.29 -19.24
N THR A 111 5.40 -6.56 -18.70
CA THR A 111 4.96 -5.99 -17.41
C THR A 111 5.84 -6.49 -16.29
N LEU A 112 6.14 -7.78 -16.22
CA LEU A 112 7.09 -8.32 -15.23
C LEU A 112 8.45 -7.62 -15.30
N TRP A 113 9.01 -7.43 -16.50
CA TRP A 113 10.26 -6.69 -16.68
C TRP A 113 10.18 -5.25 -16.20
N ASN A 114 9.06 -4.56 -16.44
CA ASN A 114 8.87 -3.20 -15.95
C ASN A 114 8.88 -3.16 -14.41
N PHE A 115 8.19 -4.09 -13.76
CA PHE A 115 8.19 -4.20 -12.29
C PHE A 115 9.58 -4.54 -11.75
N MET A 116 10.29 -5.50 -12.33
CA MET A 116 11.66 -5.83 -11.93
C MET A 116 12.61 -4.64 -12.04
N ARG A 117 12.49 -3.83 -13.09
CA ARG A 117 13.30 -2.60 -13.27
C ARG A 117 12.89 -1.49 -12.31
N GLY A 118 11.63 -1.44 -11.90
CA GLY A 118 11.11 -0.48 -10.93
C GLY A 118 11.27 -0.93 -9.47
N ARG A 119 11.69 -2.15 -9.22
CA ARG A 119 11.69 -2.79 -7.91
C ARG A 119 12.36 -1.95 -6.81
N ASP A 120 13.51 -1.36 -7.09
CA ASP A 120 14.25 -0.58 -6.11
C ASP A 120 13.53 0.73 -5.72
N TYR A 121 12.66 1.25 -6.59
CA TYR A 121 11.82 2.42 -6.32
C TYR A 121 10.51 2.01 -5.62
N LEU A 122 9.91 0.89 -6.03
CA LEU A 122 8.65 0.38 -5.49
C LEU A 122 8.81 -0.12 -4.05
N ASN A 123 9.94 -0.74 -3.74
CA ASN A 123 10.23 -1.32 -2.42
C ASN A 123 10.85 -0.32 -1.44
N SER A 124 10.77 0.97 -1.71
CA SER A 124 11.25 2.03 -0.80
C SER A 124 12.70 1.87 -0.31
N ARG A 125 13.55 1.17 -1.05
CA ARG A 125 14.97 0.94 -0.68
C ARG A 125 15.78 2.22 -0.47
N TRP A 126 15.27 3.36 -0.94
CA TRP A 126 15.86 4.66 -0.64
C TRP A 126 15.85 4.98 0.86
N THR A 127 14.93 4.39 1.63
CA THR A 127 14.85 4.56 3.07
C THR A 127 16.04 3.95 3.79
N ASP A 128 16.67 2.91 3.23
CA ASP A 128 17.87 2.27 3.79
C ASP A 128 19.08 3.22 3.87
N GLN A 129 19.04 4.32 3.11
CA GLN A 129 20.07 5.36 3.11
C GLN A 129 19.85 6.40 4.22
N LEU A 130 18.71 6.37 4.88
CA LEU A 130 18.41 7.24 6.01
C LEU A 130 18.99 6.59 7.28
N HIS A 131 19.94 7.27 7.91
CA HIS A 131 20.55 6.84 9.17
C HIS A 131 19.65 7.19 10.38
N GLN A 132 18.38 6.85 10.29
CA GLN A 132 17.39 7.04 11.36
C GLN A 132 16.95 5.66 11.85
N GLU A 133 17.10 5.40 13.14
CA GLU A 133 16.77 4.11 13.76
C GLU A 133 15.28 4.00 14.09
N GLU A 134 14.61 5.13 14.30
CA GLU A 134 13.18 5.21 14.61
C GLU A 134 12.46 5.97 13.48
N ARG A 135 11.59 5.29 12.76
CA ARG A 135 10.87 5.84 11.60
C ARG A 135 9.44 5.35 11.56
N LEU A 136 8.55 6.26 11.25
CA LEU A 136 7.19 5.94 10.81
C LEU A 136 7.12 6.15 9.30
N HIS A 137 6.95 5.08 8.56
CA HIS A 137 6.92 5.10 7.09
C HIS A 137 5.48 5.04 6.58
N VAL A 138 5.05 6.08 5.88
CA VAL A 138 3.76 6.10 5.18
C VAL A 138 3.93 5.39 3.83
N ILE A 139 3.33 4.22 3.70
CA ILE A 139 3.41 3.37 2.49
C ILE A 139 2.33 3.78 1.49
N TYR A 140 1.09 3.88 1.95
CA TYR A 140 -0.05 4.35 1.16
C TYR A 140 -0.80 5.47 1.86
N LEU A 141 -1.14 6.49 1.09
CA LEU A 141 -2.13 7.51 1.43
C LEU A 141 -3.05 7.68 0.23
N ALA A 142 -4.30 7.31 0.36
CA ALA A 142 -5.28 7.40 -0.70
C ALA A 142 -6.60 7.98 -0.19
N VAL A 143 -7.26 8.78 -1.04
CA VAL A 143 -8.59 9.33 -0.77
C VAL A 143 -9.44 9.11 -2.01
N ASP A 144 -10.64 8.57 -1.82
CA ASP A 144 -11.61 8.38 -2.89
C ASP A 144 -11.72 9.67 -3.73
N PRO A 145 -11.56 9.60 -5.06
CA PRO A 145 -11.64 10.76 -5.94
C PRO A 145 -12.90 11.62 -5.74
N ASP A 146 -14.03 10.99 -5.39
CA ASP A 146 -15.28 11.72 -5.13
C ASP A 146 -15.31 12.40 -3.76
N MET A 147 -14.40 12.03 -2.86
CA MET A 147 -14.26 12.57 -1.50
C MET A 147 -13.00 13.43 -1.31
N GLN A 148 -12.29 13.72 -2.40
CA GLN A 148 -11.14 14.63 -2.36
C GLN A 148 -11.59 16.07 -2.04
N HIS A 149 -10.64 16.88 -1.58
CA HIS A 149 -10.86 18.27 -1.18
C HIS A 149 -11.76 18.48 0.08
N HIS A 150 -12.09 17.40 0.81
CA HIS A 150 -12.80 17.46 2.09
C HIS A 150 -11.87 17.34 3.32
N GLY A 151 -10.56 17.39 3.12
CA GLY A 151 -9.58 17.37 4.21
C GLY A 151 -9.22 15.97 4.73
N LEU A 152 -9.74 14.88 4.16
CA LEU A 152 -9.50 13.52 4.67
C LEU A 152 -8.01 13.16 4.72
N ALA A 153 -7.23 13.50 3.69
CA ALA A 153 -5.80 13.27 3.71
C ALA A 153 -5.07 14.05 4.83
N ALA A 154 -5.54 15.27 5.13
CA ALA A 154 -4.98 16.06 6.22
C ALA A 154 -5.27 15.41 7.57
N ILE A 155 -6.50 14.95 7.80
CA ILE A 155 -6.90 14.25 9.04
C ILE A 155 -6.02 13.01 9.25
N LEU A 156 -5.83 12.18 8.22
CA LEU A 156 -4.98 10.99 8.30
C LEU A 156 -3.52 11.35 8.63
N MET A 157 -2.97 12.39 7.97
CA MET A 157 -1.58 12.80 8.16
C MET A 157 -1.35 13.54 9.49
N GLU A 158 -2.34 14.25 10.01
CA GLU A 158 -2.25 14.90 11.34
C GLU A 158 -2.03 13.86 12.44
N GLU A 159 -2.69 12.70 12.37
CA GLU A 159 -2.47 11.61 13.33
C GLU A 159 -1.05 11.04 13.23
N VAL A 160 -0.53 10.84 12.01
CA VAL A 160 0.85 10.39 11.78
C VAL A 160 1.86 11.38 12.37
N ILE A 161 1.66 12.67 12.08
CA ILE A 161 2.56 13.74 12.55
C ILE A 161 2.51 13.84 14.07
N HIS A 162 1.31 13.75 14.66
CA HIS A 162 1.14 13.80 16.11
C HIS A 162 1.85 12.64 16.80
N TYR A 163 1.64 11.43 16.30
CA TYR A 163 2.32 10.23 16.81
C TYR A 163 3.84 10.36 16.72
N ALA A 164 4.36 10.79 15.57
CA ALA A 164 5.80 10.98 15.36
C ALA A 164 6.42 12.11 16.19
N GLN A 165 5.62 13.03 16.73
CA GLN A 165 6.10 14.10 17.64
C GLN A 165 6.14 13.66 19.10
N GLU A 166 5.37 12.64 19.46
CA GLU A 166 5.28 12.13 20.83
C GLU A 166 6.28 10.99 21.10
N HIS A 167 6.80 10.35 20.06
CA HIS A 167 7.73 9.22 20.11
C HIS A 167 9.03 9.52 19.38
#